data_5caf2a75e9578cb474b81a4131474f0f
#
_entry.id   5caf2a75e9578cb474b81a4131474f0f
#
_cell.length_a   1.000
_cell.length_b   1.000
_cell.length_c   1.000
_cell.angle_alpha   90.00
_cell.angle_beta   90.00
_cell.angle_gamma   90.00
#
_symmetry.space_group_name_H-M   'P 1'
#
loop_
_entity.id
_entity.type
_entity.pdbx_description
1 polymer ?
#
loop_
_entity_poly.entity_id
_entity_poly.type
_entity_poly.pdbx_seq_one_letter_code
_entity_poly.pdbx_strand_id
1 'polypeptide(L)'
;MANVKSAIKSIRQDARKTLRNRPVRSSLKTYVKSAVGTIALGDEETSQEVVRLAMSKLDKAAQKGIIHKNQAARRKSRLAKKLNKAFAPAEA
;
A
#
# COMPACT_ATOMS: atom_id res chain seq x y z
N MET A 1 -0.14 28.72 29.35
CA MET A 1 0.54 29.09 28.11
C MET A 1 -0.13 28.44 26.92
N ALA A 2 -0.56 29.21 25.96
CA ALA A 2 -1.30 28.72 24.79
C ALA A 2 -0.50 27.71 23.96
N ASN A 3 0.82 27.93 23.82
CA ASN A 3 1.67 27.03 23.02
C ASN A 3 1.77 25.62 23.61
N VAL A 4 1.80 25.51 24.93
CA VAL A 4 1.85 24.20 25.60
C VAL A 4 0.55 23.42 25.39
N LYS A 5 -0.60 24.09 25.55
CA LYS A 5 -1.91 23.46 25.30
C LYS A 5 -2.07 23.02 23.86
N SER A 6 -1.63 23.86 22.93
CA SER A 6 -1.66 23.57 21.50
C SER A 6 -0.77 22.36 21.15
N ALA A 7 0.44 22.30 21.72
CA ALA A 7 1.36 21.18 21.53
C ALA A 7 0.78 19.88 22.08
N ILE A 8 0.17 19.91 23.27
CA ILE A 8 -0.48 18.73 23.88
C ILE A 8 -1.62 18.24 23.00
N LYS A 9 -2.45 19.13 22.49
CA LYS A 9 -3.56 18.79 21.58
C LYS A 9 -3.02 18.14 20.30
N SER A 10 -1.96 18.71 19.73
CA SER A 10 -1.33 18.18 18.52
C SER A 10 -0.79 16.77 18.75
N ILE A 11 -0.10 16.53 19.87
CA ILE A 11 0.42 15.21 20.24
C ILE A 11 -0.70 14.19 20.35
N ARG A 12 -1.82 14.56 20.98
CA ARG A 12 -2.98 13.67 21.13
C ARG A 12 -3.61 13.33 19.77
N GLN A 13 -3.73 14.33 18.89
CA GLN A 13 -4.26 14.12 17.55
C GLN A 13 -3.36 13.22 16.73
N ASP A 14 -2.04 13.42 16.81
CA ASP A 14 -1.07 12.58 16.10
C ASP A 14 -1.09 11.15 16.61
N ALA A 15 -1.22 10.96 17.91
CA ALA A 15 -1.36 9.62 18.51
C ALA A 15 -2.62 8.91 17.99
N ARG A 16 -3.75 9.60 17.93
CA ARG A 16 -5.00 9.04 17.39
C ARG A 16 -4.86 8.66 15.92
N LYS A 17 -4.27 9.55 15.12
CA LYS A 17 -4.02 9.28 13.69
C LYS A 17 -3.10 8.08 13.51
N THR A 18 -2.04 7.99 14.30
CA THR A 18 -1.11 6.86 14.26
C THR A 18 -1.82 5.54 14.59
N LEU A 19 -2.63 5.52 15.65
CA LEU A 19 -3.41 4.34 16.02
C LEU A 19 -4.40 3.93 14.95
N ARG A 20 -5.02 4.90 14.27
CA ARG A 20 -5.97 4.65 13.19
C ARG A 20 -5.28 4.17 11.92
N ASN A 21 -4.12 4.76 11.59
CA ASN A 21 -3.42 4.51 10.33
C ASN A 21 -2.51 3.29 10.37
N ARG A 22 -2.01 2.93 11.55
CA ARG A 22 -1.09 1.80 11.72
C ARG A 22 -1.64 0.46 11.21
N PRO A 23 -2.87 0.05 11.53
CA PRO A 23 -3.44 -1.19 10.98
C PRO A 23 -3.54 -1.16 9.47
N VAL A 24 -3.90 -0.01 8.89
CA VAL A 24 -4.00 0.13 7.43
C VAL A 24 -2.63 -0.01 6.78
N ARG A 25 -1.60 0.64 7.32
CA ARG A 25 -0.22 0.52 6.81
C ARG A 25 0.28 -0.92 6.89
N SER A 26 0.00 -1.61 7.98
CA SER A 26 0.36 -3.03 8.15
C SER A 26 -0.37 -3.90 7.13
N SER A 27 -1.64 -3.65 6.89
CA SER A 27 -2.43 -4.34 5.88
C SER A 27 -1.84 -4.14 4.48
N LEU A 28 -1.41 -2.91 4.14
CA LEU A 28 -0.81 -2.61 2.84
C LEU A 28 0.46 -3.44 2.61
N LYS A 29 1.32 -3.54 3.62
CA LYS A 29 2.52 -4.38 3.54
C LYS A 29 2.15 -5.83 3.28
N THR A 30 1.13 -6.34 3.96
CA THR A 30 0.64 -7.70 3.80
C THR A 30 0.11 -7.94 2.40
N TYR A 31 -0.71 -7.03 1.87
CA TYR A 31 -1.24 -7.15 0.51
C TYR A 31 -0.13 -7.14 -0.54
N VAL A 32 0.83 -6.24 -0.43
CA VAL A 32 1.96 -6.16 -1.36
C VAL A 32 2.81 -7.45 -1.29
N LYS A 33 3.11 -7.91 -0.09
CA LYS A 33 3.88 -9.13 0.13
C LYS A 33 3.14 -10.35 -0.44
N SER A 34 1.84 -10.44 -0.23
CA SER A 34 1.00 -11.51 -0.75
C SER A 34 0.99 -11.50 -2.28
N ALA A 35 0.89 -10.32 -2.90
CA ALA A 35 0.95 -10.18 -4.35
C ALA A 35 2.28 -10.67 -4.92
N VAL A 36 3.40 -10.26 -4.32
CA VAL A 36 4.74 -10.69 -4.73
C VAL A 36 4.88 -12.20 -4.57
N GLY A 37 4.42 -12.77 -3.46
CA GLY A 37 4.46 -14.20 -3.20
C GLY A 37 3.66 -15.01 -4.22
N THR A 38 2.47 -14.53 -4.58
CA THR A 38 1.61 -15.18 -5.57
C THR A 38 2.24 -15.16 -6.96
N ILE A 39 2.87 -14.03 -7.34
CA ILE A 39 3.61 -13.93 -8.59
C ILE A 39 4.75 -14.96 -8.62
N ALA A 40 5.46 -15.12 -7.52
CA ALA A 40 6.55 -16.08 -7.39
C ALA A 40 6.08 -17.53 -7.54
N LEU A 41 4.84 -17.84 -7.15
CA LEU A 41 4.24 -19.17 -7.31
C LEU A 41 3.90 -19.50 -8.77
N GLY A 42 3.83 -18.49 -9.64
CA GLY A 42 3.61 -18.70 -11.07
C GLY A 42 2.15 -18.87 -11.49
N ASP A 43 1.20 -18.59 -10.62
CA ASP A 43 -0.23 -18.62 -10.95
C ASP A 43 -0.66 -17.24 -11.48
N GLU A 44 -0.79 -17.13 -12.80
CA GLU A 44 -1.11 -15.87 -13.47
C GLU A 44 -2.47 -15.31 -13.06
N GLU A 45 -3.50 -16.14 -13.06
CA GLU A 45 -4.87 -15.72 -12.76
C GLU A 45 -4.98 -15.20 -11.33
N THR A 46 -4.51 -15.97 -10.36
CA THR A 46 -4.52 -15.57 -8.95
C THR A 46 -3.63 -14.35 -8.73
N SER A 47 -2.48 -14.28 -9.40
CA SER A 47 -1.57 -13.13 -9.32
C SER A 47 -2.25 -11.85 -9.78
N GLN A 48 -2.99 -11.88 -10.89
CA GLN A 48 -3.72 -10.71 -11.38
C GLN A 48 -4.76 -10.23 -10.37
N GLU A 49 -5.51 -11.14 -9.78
CA GLU A 49 -6.51 -10.80 -8.77
C GLU A 49 -5.89 -10.18 -7.53
N VAL A 50 -4.83 -10.78 -7.01
CA VAL A 50 -4.15 -10.30 -5.80
C VAL A 50 -3.48 -8.96 -6.05
N VAL A 51 -2.86 -8.77 -7.22
CA VAL A 51 -2.25 -7.49 -7.58
C VAL A 51 -3.31 -6.38 -7.70
N ARG A 52 -4.44 -6.67 -8.33
CA ARG A 52 -5.55 -5.70 -8.42
C ARG A 52 -6.06 -5.30 -7.04
N LEU A 53 -6.20 -6.27 -6.14
CA LEU A 53 -6.63 -6.01 -4.78
C LEU A 53 -5.61 -5.12 -4.05
N ALA A 54 -4.32 -5.43 -4.17
CA ALA A 54 -3.25 -4.64 -3.55
C ALA A 54 -3.26 -3.21 -4.08
N MET A 55 -3.39 -3.03 -5.41
CA MET A 55 -3.46 -1.70 -6.03
C MET A 55 -4.67 -0.90 -5.53
N SER A 56 -5.83 -1.55 -5.43
CA SER A 56 -7.05 -0.91 -4.91
C SER A 56 -6.85 -0.44 -3.47
N LYS A 57 -6.23 -1.25 -2.62
CA LYS A 57 -5.96 -0.89 -1.23
C LYS A 57 -4.95 0.26 -1.13
N LEU A 58 -3.92 0.27 -1.98
CA LEU A 58 -2.96 1.35 -2.04
C LEU A 58 -3.63 2.67 -2.45
N ASP A 59 -4.49 2.65 -3.46
CA ASP A 59 -5.23 3.82 -3.92
C ASP A 59 -6.15 4.38 -2.84
N LYS A 60 -6.87 3.50 -2.14
CA LYS A 60 -7.75 3.91 -1.05
C LYS A 60 -6.97 4.54 0.10
N ALA A 61 -5.83 3.99 0.45
CA ALA A 61 -4.97 4.53 1.50
C ALA A 61 -4.41 5.90 1.11
N ALA A 62 -4.02 6.09 -0.15
CA ALA A 62 -3.56 7.38 -0.66
C ALA A 62 -4.68 8.40 -0.66
N GLN A 63 -5.89 8.01 -1.05
CA GLN A 63 -7.06 8.88 -1.06
C GLN A 63 -7.41 9.37 0.35
N LYS A 64 -7.25 8.50 1.34
CA LYS A 64 -7.49 8.85 2.75
C LYS A 64 -6.32 9.62 3.38
N GLY A 65 -5.21 9.79 2.67
CA GLY A 65 -4.03 10.49 3.18
C GLY A 65 -3.17 9.67 4.14
N ILE A 66 -3.38 8.36 4.23
CA ILE A 66 -2.59 7.48 5.09
C ILE A 66 -1.18 7.30 4.53
N ILE A 67 -1.08 7.19 3.20
CA ILE A 67 0.19 7.21 2.47
C ILE A 67 0.13 8.32 1.43
N HIS A 68 1.30 8.79 1.00
CA HIS A 68 1.38 9.81 -0.04
C HIS A 68 1.04 9.18 -1.40
N LYS A 69 0.37 9.96 -2.26
CA LYS A 69 0.00 9.50 -3.62
C LYS A 69 1.19 9.01 -4.44
N ASN A 70 2.36 9.62 -4.27
CA ASN A 70 3.57 9.19 -4.97
C ASN A 70 4.06 7.84 -4.48
N GLN A 71 3.91 7.54 -3.20
CA GLN A 71 4.25 6.23 -2.62
C GLN A 71 3.33 5.15 -3.18
N ALA A 72 2.03 5.42 -3.25
CA ALA A 72 1.06 4.50 -3.84
C ALA A 72 1.38 4.23 -5.31
N ALA A 73 1.65 5.28 -6.09
CA ALA A 73 1.99 5.16 -7.50
C ALA A 73 3.25 4.33 -7.70
N ARG A 74 4.28 4.52 -6.89
CA ARG A 74 5.54 3.78 -6.95
C ARG A 74 5.32 2.29 -6.68
N ARG A 75 4.57 1.97 -5.63
CA ARG A 75 4.27 0.58 -5.27
C ARG A 75 3.42 -0.11 -6.33
N LYS A 76 2.41 0.57 -6.86
CA LYS A 76 1.58 0.06 -7.95
C LYS A 76 2.41 -0.22 -9.19
N SER A 77 3.27 0.71 -9.58
CA SER A 77 4.16 0.57 -10.73
C SER A 77 5.08 -0.64 -10.57
N ARG A 78 5.68 -0.83 -9.40
CA ARG A 78 6.54 -1.98 -9.11
C ARG A 78 5.79 -3.29 -9.19
N LEU A 79 4.57 -3.35 -8.66
CA LEU A 79 3.74 -4.57 -8.73
C LEU A 79 3.37 -4.89 -10.17
N ALA A 80 2.97 -3.89 -10.95
CA ALA A 80 2.63 -4.06 -12.36
C ALA A 80 3.83 -4.57 -13.16
N LYS A 81 5.02 -4.02 -12.93
CA LYS A 81 6.24 -4.47 -13.59
C LYS A 81 6.59 -5.91 -13.24
N LYS A 82 6.47 -6.29 -11.99
CA LYS A 82 6.73 -7.66 -11.55
C LYS A 82 5.75 -8.63 -12.19
N LEU A 83 4.47 -8.28 -12.23
CA LEU A 83 3.44 -9.10 -12.85
C LEU A 83 3.71 -9.28 -14.34
N ASN A 84 3.97 -8.19 -15.05
CA ASN A 84 4.25 -8.22 -16.48
C ASN A 84 5.52 -9.01 -16.80
N LYS A 85 6.57 -8.84 -16.00
CA LYS A 85 7.82 -9.56 -16.18
C LYS A 85 7.65 -11.06 -15.99
N ALA A 86 6.87 -11.46 -14.98
CA ALA A 86 6.66 -12.87 -14.66
C ALA A 86 5.84 -13.60 -15.73
N PHE A 87 4.87 -12.91 -16.34
CA PHE A 87 3.92 -13.50 -17.29
C PHE A 87 3.99 -12.87 -18.68
N ALA A 88 5.08 -12.19 -18.99
CA ALA A 88 5.29 -11.64 -20.32
C ALA A 88 5.42 -12.74 -21.36
N PRO A 89 4.94 -12.52 -22.60
CA PRO A 89 5.19 -13.46 -23.69
C PRO A 89 6.69 -13.68 -23.91
N ALA A 90 7.05 -14.90 -24.28
CA ALA A 90 8.46 -15.26 -24.48
C ALA A 90 9.15 -14.43 -25.58
N GLU A 91 8.37 -13.87 -26.49
CA GLU A 91 8.87 -13.05 -27.58
C GLU A 91 9.10 -11.59 -27.24
N ALA A 92 8.74 -11.18 -26.05
CA ALA A 92 8.81 -9.78 -25.66
C ALA A 92 10.26 -9.27 -25.54
#